data_b99739a80190b30369ce0610d7e602d6
#
_entry.id   b99739a80190b30369ce0610d7e602d6
#
_cell.length_a   1.000
_cell.length_b   1.000
_cell.length_c   1.000
_cell.angle_alpha   90.00
_cell.angle_beta   90.00
_cell.angle_gamma   90.00
#
_symmetry.space_group_name_H-M   'P 1'
#
loop_
_entity.id
_entity.type
_entity.pdbx_description
1 polymer ?
#
loop_
_entity_poly.entity_id
_entity_poly.type
_entity_poly.pdbx_seq_one_letter_code
_entity_poly.pdbx_strand_id
1 'polypeptide(L)'
;MAVAGVGIISAIGNNVRECLSALENGQAGMDDIAWLDTVYRRKIPVAEVKASNSRLEELAGVGQHIDGPAGGRAGLVSRTALLSLIAAREALDNAAIPELDHWRTGIVSANTVGGMDRTEAFFSRGPRGRLRQVVQHECGYSTEWVADRLGIRHYQTTISTACSSSANAIGFGAKLIRHGILDVVVAGGTDALTKFTLNGFNALMILDSAWCKPFDGERQGLNLGEGAGYLVLVSDAVAATLSARSECVLSGYANANDAYHQTASSPDGRGSWLAMKTALERSGLQPADIDYINLHGTGTQNNDLAEGTAIRRLFEPRYPKMSSTKSFTGHTLGASGGIEAVFSVLAVWHGFVYPNLRFHTPMPELPFVPEIEFIRDVPIRHVMSNSFGFGGNCSSLVFSKCQS
;
A
#
# COMPACT_ATOMS: atom_id res chain seq x y z
N MET A 1 1.93 16.86 -9.34
CA MET A 1 3.18 16.09 -9.52
C MET A 1 2.86 14.88 -10.37
N ALA A 2 3.63 14.66 -11.43
CA ALA A 2 3.42 13.54 -12.33
C ALA A 2 3.82 12.21 -11.68
N VAL A 3 3.07 11.14 -11.98
CA VAL A 3 3.42 9.76 -11.63
C VAL A 3 4.09 9.15 -12.86
N ALA A 4 5.41 8.99 -12.79
CA ALA A 4 6.21 8.51 -13.92
C ALA A 4 6.27 6.99 -14.01
N GLY A 5 6.15 6.28 -12.88
CA GLY A 5 6.21 4.83 -12.85
C GLY A 5 5.57 4.27 -11.61
N VAL A 6 5.19 3.00 -11.67
CA VAL A 6 4.59 2.23 -10.57
C VAL A 6 5.21 0.84 -10.50
N GLY A 7 5.29 0.29 -9.29
CA GLY A 7 5.76 -1.07 -9.07
C GLY A 7 5.10 -1.70 -7.86
N ILE A 8 4.87 -3.02 -7.91
CA ILE A 8 4.10 -3.74 -6.91
C ILE A 8 4.54 -5.20 -6.80
N ILE A 9 4.50 -5.73 -5.60
CA ILE A 9 4.47 -7.15 -5.31
C ILE A 9 3.45 -7.42 -4.21
N SER A 10 2.59 -8.42 -4.40
CA SER A 10 1.56 -8.79 -3.44
C SER A 10 1.19 -10.26 -3.55
N ALA A 11 0.24 -10.71 -2.75
CA ALA A 11 -0.24 -12.11 -2.81
C ALA A 11 -0.87 -12.51 -4.15
N ILE A 12 -1.23 -11.53 -5.01
CA ILE A 12 -1.87 -11.76 -6.31
C ILE A 12 -0.92 -11.58 -7.50
N GLY A 13 0.36 -11.27 -7.27
CA GLY A 13 1.35 -11.15 -8.34
C GLY A 13 2.67 -10.56 -7.88
N ASN A 14 3.72 -10.82 -8.62
CA ASN A 14 5.09 -10.36 -8.33
C ASN A 14 5.46 -9.07 -9.06
N ASN A 15 4.56 -8.53 -9.87
CA ASN A 15 4.72 -7.32 -10.66
C ASN A 15 3.35 -6.73 -11.03
N VAL A 16 3.35 -5.53 -11.64
CA VAL A 16 2.14 -4.82 -12.07
C VAL A 16 1.27 -5.67 -12.99
N ARG A 17 1.87 -6.33 -13.98
CA ARG A 17 1.12 -7.12 -14.98
C ARG A 17 0.40 -8.31 -14.35
N GLU A 18 1.07 -9.05 -13.46
CA GLU A 18 0.48 -10.20 -12.77
C GLU A 18 -0.64 -9.78 -11.84
N CYS A 19 -0.42 -8.71 -11.04
CA CYS A 19 -1.43 -8.17 -10.15
C CYS A 19 -2.67 -7.69 -10.91
N LEU A 20 -2.47 -6.99 -12.03
CA LEU A 20 -3.58 -6.51 -12.86
C LEU A 20 -4.37 -7.68 -13.44
N SER A 21 -3.69 -8.70 -13.97
CA SER A 21 -4.34 -9.91 -14.48
C SER A 21 -5.17 -10.62 -13.40
N ALA A 22 -4.66 -10.70 -12.16
CA ALA A 22 -5.40 -11.29 -11.05
C ALA A 22 -6.66 -10.49 -10.67
N LEU A 23 -6.56 -9.15 -10.65
CA LEU A 23 -7.71 -8.27 -10.42
C LEU A 23 -8.78 -8.45 -11.50
N GLU A 24 -8.37 -8.51 -12.77
CA GLU A 24 -9.25 -8.70 -13.92
C GLU A 24 -10.01 -10.02 -13.89
N ASN A 25 -9.36 -11.07 -13.41
CA ASN A 25 -9.90 -12.43 -13.35
C ASN A 25 -10.57 -12.77 -12.00
N GLY A 26 -10.67 -11.82 -11.08
CA GLY A 26 -11.25 -12.05 -9.75
C GLY A 26 -10.44 -13.02 -8.88
N GLN A 27 -9.12 -13.14 -9.11
CA GLN A 27 -8.24 -14.09 -8.42
C GLN A 27 -7.72 -13.47 -7.11
N ALA A 28 -8.29 -13.87 -5.98
CA ALA A 28 -7.84 -13.46 -4.66
C ALA A 28 -6.54 -14.17 -4.25
N GLY A 29 -5.68 -13.46 -3.52
CA GLY A 29 -4.41 -14.01 -3.01
C GLY A 29 -4.49 -14.68 -1.65
N MET A 30 -5.66 -14.66 -1.01
CA MET A 30 -5.86 -15.30 0.30
C MET A 30 -5.81 -16.81 0.20
N ASP A 31 -5.13 -17.43 1.16
CA ASP A 31 -4.93 -18.87 1.22
C ASP A 31 -4.49 -19.29 2.62
N ASP A 32 -4.32 -20.59 2.84
CA ASP A 32 -3.64 -21.12 4.01
C ASP A 32 -2.20 -20.60 4.10
N ILE A 33 -1.73 -20.38 5.32
CA ILE A 33 -0.37 -19.93 5.60
C ILE A 33 0.65 -20.95 5.12
N ALA A 34 1.47 -20.60 4.14
CA ALA A 34 2.47 -21.51 3.54
C ALA A 34 3.88 -21.28 4.12
N TRP A 35 4.31 -20.03 4.22
CA TRP A 35 5.70 -19.69 4.54
C TRP A 35 5.93 -19.34 6.02
N LEU A 36 4.95 -18.70 6.65
CA LEU A 36 5.06 -18.34 8.06
C LEU A 36 4.86 -19.57 8.96
N ASP A 37 5.85 -19.89 9.79
CA ASP A 37 5.78 -20.99 10.77
C ASP A 37 4.97 -20.55 12.00
N THR A 38 3.69 -20.91 12.07
CA THR A 38 2.74 -20.47 13.10
C THR A 38 1.73 -21.55 13.45
N VAL A 39 1.13 -21.45 14.64
CA VAL A 39 0.03 -22.32 15.11
C VAL A 39 -1.31 -22.02 14.41
N TYR A 40 -1.38 -20.96 13.61
CA TYR A 40 -2.59 -20.55 12.90
C TYR A 40 -2.71 -21.11 11.48
N ARG A 41 -1.77 -21.92 11.03
CA ARG A 41 -1.91 -22.67 9.77
C ARG A 41 -3.24 -23.39 9.71
N ARG A 42 -3.96 -23.29 8.59
CA ARG A 42 -5.28 -23.87 8.34
C ARG A 42 -6.39 -23.39 9.31
N LYS A 43 -6.15 -22.28 10.02
CA LYS A 43 -7.14 -21.70 10.95
C LYS A 43 -7.53 -20.28 10.56
N ILE A 44 -6.57 -19.52 10.04
CA ILE A 44 -6.74 -18.12 9.65
C ILE A 44 -6.12 -17.95 8.28
N PRO A 45 -6.88 -17.67 7.23
CA PRO A 45 -6.34 -17.40 5.91
C PRO A 45 -5.59 -16.06 5.90
N VAL A 46 -4.53 -16.00 5.09
CA VAL A 46 -3.70 -14.81 4.90
C VAL A 46 -3.38 -14.63 3.42
N ALA A 47 -2.98 -13.43 3.04
CA ALA A 47 -2.53 -13.12 1.69
C ALA A 47 -0.99 -13.00 1.68
N GLU A 48 -0.28 -14.14 1.74
CA GLU A 48 1.17 -14.22 1.59
C GLU A 48 1.55 -14.04 0.11
N VAL A 49 2.64 -13.33 -0.16
CA VAL A 49 3.30 -13.35 -1.49
C VAL A 49 3.72 -14.78 -1.82
N LYS A 50 3.32 -15.29 -2.98
CA LYS A 50 3.48 -16.71 -3.38
C LYS A 50 4.92 -17.05 -3.76
N ALA A 51 5.89 -16.55 -2.99
CA ALA A 51 7.31 -16.76 -3.18
C ALA A 51 8.05 -16.99 -1.85
N SER A 52 8.93 -17.99 -1.81
CA SER A 52 9.85 -18.19 -0.69
C SER A 52 10.87 -17.04 -0.61
N ASN A 53 11.56 -16.90 0.53
CA ASN A 53 12.61 -15.89 0.65
C ASN A 53 13.73 -16.09 -0.39
N SER A 54 14.12 -17.34 -0.68
CA SER A 54 15.12 -17.61 -1.72
C SER A 54 14.64 -17.15 -3.11
N ARG A 55 13.36 -17.35 -3.41
CA ARG A 55 12.79 -16.86 -4.66
C ARG A 55 12.71 -15.34 -4.71
N LEU A 56 12.40 -14.68 -3.58
CA LEU A 56 12.43 -13.21 -3.48
C LEU A 56 13.86 -12.66 -3.63
N GLU A 57 14.88 -13.35 -3.09
CA GLU A 57 16.29 -12.98 -3.31
C GLU A 57 16.66 -13.04 -4.81
N GLU A 58 16.22 -14.07 -5.53
CA GLU A 58 16.40 -14.17 -6.99
C GLU A 58 15.70 -13.02 -7.73
N LEU A 59 14.41 -12.78 -7.43
CA LEU A 59 13.62 -11.69 -8.04
C LEU A 59 14.23 -10.32 -7.73
N ALA A 60 14.75 -10.13 -6.52
CA ALA A 60 15.45 -8.92 -6.12
C ALA A 60 16.85 -8.78 -6.76
N GLY A 61 17.33 -9.77 -7.50
CA GLY A 61 18.67 -9.78 -8.06
C GLY A 61 19.78 -9.76 -7.00
N VAL A 62 19.50 -10.24 -5.79
CA VAL A 62 20.45 -10.34 -4.68
C VAL A 62 21.08 -11.72 -4.75
N GLY A 63 22.01 -11.90 -5.71
CA GLY A 63 22.73 -13.16 -5.92
C GLY A 63 23.64 -13.55 -4.76
N GLN A 64 24.24 -14.74 -4.83
CA GLN A 64 25.13 -15.34 -3.81
C GLN A 64 26.40 -14.51 -3.48
N HIS A 65 26.65 -13.40 -4.18
CA HIS A 65 27.76 -12.47 -3.98
C HIS A 65 27.26 -11.12 -3.44
N ILE A 66 27.01 -11.07 -2.14
CA ILE A 66 26.90 -9.80 -1.44
C ILE A 66 28.18 -9.59 -0.65
N ASP A 67 29.24 -9.21 -1.33
CA ASP A 67 30.45 -8.64 -0.77
C ASP A 67 30.33 -7.10 -0.80
N GLY A 68 29.60 -6.56 0.17
CA GLY A 68 29.58 -5.12 0.45
C GLY A 68 30.08 -4.89 1.87
N PRO A 69 30.41 -3.63 2.26
CA PRO A 69 30.87 -3.31 3.63
C PRO A 69 29.90 -3.74 4.74
N ALA A 70 28.65 -3.99 4.42
CA ALA A 70 27.62 -4.56 5.29
C ALA A 70 27.58 -6.11 5.33
N GLY A 71 28.49 -6.82 4.63
CA GLY A 71 28.76 -8.26 4.75
C GLY A 71 27.54 -9.17 4.78
N GLY A 72 26.61 -9.05 3.79
CA GLY A 72 25.38 -9.83 3.76
C GLY A 72 25.54 -11.14 3.02
N ARG A 73 25.62 -12.28 3.73
CA ARG A 73 25.42 -13.60 3.12
C ARG A 73 23.97 -13.77 2.71
N ALA A 74 23.71 -14.50 1.61
CA ALA A 74 22.37 -14.94 1.22
C ALA A 74 21.57 -15.49 2.43
N GLY A 75 20.27 -15.21 2.50
CA GLY A 75 19.42 -15.63 3.62
C GLY A 75 19.50 -14.73 4.86
N LEU A 76 20.05 -13.52 4.77
CA LEU A 76 20.17 -12.59 5.92
C LEU A 76 19.36 -11.30 5.77
N VAL A 77 18.80 -11.01 4.61
CA VAL A 77 17.96 -9.83 4.37
C VAL A 77 16.53 -10.10 4.84
N SER A 78 15.88 -9.10 5.42
CA SER A 78 14.49 -9.24 5.85
C SER A 78 13.54 -9.36 4.64
N ARG A 79 12.47 -10.12 4.83
CA ARG A 79 11.42 -10.26 3.81
C ARG A 79 10.84 -8.89 3.41
N THR A 80 10.64 -8.01 4.38
CA THR A 80 10.21 -6.61 4.18
C THR A 80 11.12 -5.86 3.20
N ALA A 81 12.45 -5.96 3.36
CA ALA A 81 13.40 -5.29 2.48
C ALA A 81 13.43 -5.90 1.07
N LEU A 82 13.28 -7.23 0.94
CA LEU A 82 13.21 -7.91 -0.37
C LEU A 82 11.98 -7.47 -1.16
N LEU A 83 10.79 -7.49 -0.52
CA LEU A 83 9.55 -7.02 -1.14
C LEU A 83 9.67 -5.57 -1.58
N SER A 84 10.24 -4.71 -0.71
CA SER A 84 10.47 -3.30 -0.99
C SER A 84 11.34 -3.09 -2.23
N LEU A 85 12.49 -3.79 -2.31
CA LEU A 85 13.42 -3.65 -3.44
C LEU A 85 12.81 -4.06 -4.78
N ILE A 86 12.04 -5.16 -4.78
CA ILE A 86 11.38 -5.65 -6.00
C ILE A 86 10.41 -4.60 -6.54
N ALA A 87 9.50 -4.11 -5.70
CA ALA A 87 8.48 -3.13 -6.13
C ALA A 87 9.10 -1.76 -6.45
N ALA A 88 10.05 -1.27 -5.64
CA ALA A 88 10.70 0.02 -5.90
C ALA A 88 11.53 0.02 -7.18
N ARG A 89 12.20 -1.10 -7.49
CA ARG A 89 12.94 -1.27 -8.75
C ARG A 89 11.99 -1.28 -9.94
N GLU A 90 10.91 -2.07 -9.90
CA GLU A 90 9.91 -2.08 -10.96
C GLU A 90 9.35 -0.68 -11.21
N ALA A 91 9.08 0.09 -10.14
CA ALA A 91 8.60 1.46 -10.29
C ALA A 91 9.60 2.37 -11.02
N LEU A 92 10.90 2.26 -10.70
CA LEU A 92 11.96 3.02 -11.39
C LEU A 92 12.14 2.56 -12.83
N ASP A 93 12.15 1.26 -13.09
CA ASP A 93 12.28 0.70 -14.44
C ASP A 93 11.10 1.16 -15.31
N ASN A 94 9.88 1.17 -14.78
CA ASN A 94 8.68 1.66 -15.48
C ASN A 94 8.71 3.18 -15.70
N ALA A 95 9.32 3.94 -14.79
CA ALA A 95 9.47 5.39 -14.95
C ALA A 95 10.44 5.77 -16.08
N ALA A 96 11.40 4.90 -16.39
CA ALA A 96 12.37 5.05 -17.48
C ALA A 96 13.01 6.46 -17.54
N ILE A 97 13.40 7.00 -16.37
CA ILE A 97 13.96 8.35 -16.26
C ILE A 97 15.37 8.36 -16.84
N PRO A 98 15.64 9.18 -17.88
CA PRO A 98 16.99 9.32 -18.41
C PRO A 98 17.92 9.93 -17.35
N GLU A 99 19.15 9.39 -17.26
CA GLU A 99 20.22 9.98 -16.45
C GLU A 99 19.80 10.28 -15.01
N LEU A 100 19.19 9.28 -14.34
CA LEU A 100 18.63 9.41 -12.98
C LEU A 100 19.62 10.07 -11.99
N ASP A 101 20.92 9.84 -12.17
CA ASP A 101 21.98 10.38 -11.32
C ASP A 101 22.14 11.93 -11.44
N HIS A 102 21.61 12.54 -12.50
CA HIS A 102 21.62 13.99 -12.66
C HIS A 102 20.51 14.69 -11.88
N TRP A 103 19.53 13.94 -11.35
CA TRP A 103 18.41 14.46 -10.61
C TRP A 103 18.58 14.27 -9.11
N ARG A 104 18.08 15.22 -8.32
CA ARG A 104 18.01 15.04 -6.86
C ARG A 104 16.95 14.00 -6.54
N THR A 105 17.39 12.75 -6.43
CA THR A 105 16.52 11.59 -6.23
C THR A 105 16.48 11.17 -4.76
N GLY A 106 15.28 10.93 -4.24
CA GLY A 106 15.07 10.42 -2.88
C GLY A 106 14.15 9.22 -2.83
N ILE A 107 14.17 8.51 -1.70
CA ILE A 107 13.21 7.48 -1.34
C ILE A 107 12.48 7.85 -0.05
N VAL A 108 11.15 7.80 -0.09
CA VAL A 108 10.28 7.91 1.08
C VAL A 108 9.52 6.60 1.18
N SER A 109 10.04 5.70 1.97
CA SER A 109 9.44 4.38 2.18
C SER A 109 8.62 4.34 3.47
N ALA A 110 7.75 3.35 3.58
CA ALA A 110 6.97 3.14 4.78
C ALA A 110 6.92 1.65 5.15
N ASN A 111 6.92 1.37 6.43
CA ASN A 111 6.62 0.06 6.98
C ASN A 111 6.27 0.17 8.48
N THR A 112 5.69 -0.87 9.04
CA THR A 112 5.25 -0.88 10.44
C THR A 112 5.99 -1.90 11.31
N VAL A 113 6.63 -2.88 10.71
CA VAL A 113 7.26 -3.99 11.44
C VAL A 113 8.76 -4.15 11.16
N GLY A 114 9.31 -3.40 10.22
CA GLY A 114 10.73 -3.51 9.86
C GLY A 114 11.15 -4.94 9.53
N GLY A 115 12.30 -5.36 10.02
CA GLY A 115 12.82 -6.73 9.89
C GLY A 115 12.39 -7.65 11.03
N MET A 116 11.12 -7.62 11.42
CA MET A 116 10.57 -8.46 12.51
C MET A 116 10.78 -9.95 12.26
N ASP A 117 10.69 -10.43 11.02
CA ASP A 117 10.96 -11.81 10.63
C ASP A 117 12.39 -12.26 11.03
N ARG A 118 13.36 -11.34 10.99
CA ARG A 118 14.74 -11.60 11.40
C ARG A 118 14.89 -11.62 12.91
N THR A 119 14.18 -10.73 13.58
CA THR A 119 14.12 -10.69 15.05
C THR A 119 13.48 -11.97 15.61
N GLU A 120 12.38 -12.43 15.03
CA GLU A 120 11.74 -13.70 15.35
C GLU A 120 12.70 -14.89 15.16
N ALA A 121 13.42 -14.92 14.04
CA ALA A 121 14.43 -15.93 13.76
C ALA A 121 15.62 -15.87 14.75
N PHE A 122 15.97 -14.71 15.29
CA PHE A 122 16.96 -14.57 16.36
C PHE A 122 16.49 -15.23 17.65
N PHE A 123 15.29 -14.88 18.11
CA PHE A 123 14.76 -15.41 19.36
C PHE A 123 14.45 -16.91 19.30
N SER A 124 14.00 -17.43 18.18
CA SER A 124 13.73 -18.86 18.00
C SER A 124 14.99 -19.74 18.06
N ARG A 125 16.16 -19.16 17.74
CA ARG A 125 17.46 -19.85 17.82
C ARG A 125 18.11 -19.82 19.19
N GLY A 126 17.54 -19.05 20.13
CA GLY A 126 18.08 -18.86 21.47
C GLY A 126 19.55 -18.40 21.45
N PRO A 127 20.47 -19.01 22.26
CA PRO A 127 21.89 -18.59 22.35
C PRO A 127 22.67 -18.65 21.03
N ARG A 128 22.15 -19.31 20.00
CA ARG A 128 22.74 -19.40 18.65
C ARG A 128 22.31 -18.26 17.72
N GLY A 129 21.40 -17.40 18.15
CA GLY A 129 21.00 -16.22 17.40
C GLY A 129 22.17 -15.26 17.18
N ARG A 130 22.18 -14.54 16.06
CA ARG A 130 23.23 -13.56 15.74
C ARG A 130 22.68 -12.15 15.88
N LEU A 131 23.30 -11.29 16.69
CA LEU A 131 22.88 -9.90 16.94
C LEU A 131 22.58 -9.11 15.65
N ARG A 132 23.32 -9.35 14.57
CA ARG A 132 23.04 -8.71 13.26
C ARG A 132 21.67 -9.01 12.68
N GLN A 133 20.93 -10.00 13.18
CA GLN A 133 19.53 -10.23 12.79
C GLN A 133 18.62 -9.19 13.43
N VAL A 134 18.95 -8.77 14.67
CA VAL A 134 18.17 -7.76 15.40
C VAL A 134 18.42 -6.34 14.86
N VAL A 135 19.59 -6.07 14.29
CA VAL A 135 19.89 -4.76 13.66
C VAL A 135 18.89 -4.41 12.54
N GLN A 136 18.34 -5.43 11.85
CA GLN A 136 17.34 -5.21 10.80
C GLN A 136 15.93 -4.93 11.33
N HIS A 137 15.75 -4.96 12.67
CA HIS A 137 14.44 -4.75 13.29
C HIS A 137 13.88 -3.35 13.03
N GLU A 138 14.73 -2.35 13.01
CA GLU A 138 14.31 -0.97 12.80
C GLU A 138 13.68 -0.76 11.42
N CYS A 139 12.58 -0.02 11.40
CA CYS A 139 11.87 0.29 10.16
C CYS A 139 12.77 0.99 9.13
N GLY A 140 13.69 1.85 9.58
CA GLY A 140 14.65 2.57 8.73
C GLY A 140 15.61 1.68 7.98
N TYR A 141 16.02 0.57 8.57
CA TYR A 141 17.01 -0.33 7.96
C TYR A 141 16.62 -0.82 6.56
N SER A 142 15.37 -1.22 6.37
CA SER A 142 14.88 -1.68 5.06
C SER A 142 14.96 -0.58 4.00
N THR A 143 14.64 0.66 4.37
CA THR A 143 14.71 1.82 3.46
C THR A 143 16.14 2.14 3.08
N GLU A 144 17.06 2.18 4.05
CA GLU A 144 18.50 2.41 3.81
C GLU A 144 19.09 1.33 2.89
N TRP A 145 18.75 0.08 3.17
CA TRP A 145 19.22 -1.06 2.39
C TRP A 145 18.72 -1.01 0.94
N VAL A 146 17.48 -0.61 0.71
CA VAL A 146 16.89 -0.44 -0.63
C VAL A 146 17.49 0.76 -1.34
N ALA A 147 17.64 1.91 -0.66
CA ALA A 147 18.26 3.12 -1.20
C ALA A 147 19.68 2.86 -1.73
N ASP A 148 20.50 2.13 -0.95
CA ASP A 148 21.86 1.76 -1.35
C ASP A 148 21.87 0.93 -2.65
N ARG A 149 20.96 -0.03 -2.80
CA ARG A 149 20.86 -0.90 -3.98
C ARG A 149 20.28 -0.25 -5.22
N LEU A 150 19.48 0.77 -5.03
CA LEU A 150 18.94 1.59 -6.12
C LEU A 150 19.83 2.79 -6.47
N GLY A 151 20.94 2.99 -5.76
CA GLY A 151 21.85 4.12 -5.95
C GLY A 151 21.27 5.46 -5.49
N ILE A 152 20.21 5.47 -4.67
CA ILE A 152 19.55 6.68 -4.19
C ILE A 152 20.34 7.26 -3.01
N ARG A 153 20.90 8.46 -3.16
CA ARG A 153 21.85 9.04 -2.19
C ARG A 153 21.45 10.40 -1.62
N HIS A 154 20.54 11.15 -2.29
CA HIS A 154 20.26 12.54 -1.87
C HIS A 154 19.34 12.61 -0.66
N TYR A 155 18.37 11.70 -0.57
CA TYR A 155 17.40 11.72 0.53
C TYR A 155 16.81 10.33 0.77
N GLN A 156 16.71 9.95 2.04
CA GLN A 156 16.02 8.73 2.43
C GLN A 156 15.33 8.93 3.78
N THR A 157 14.11 8.42 3.90
CA THR A 157 13.38 8.43 5.18
C THR A 157 12.34 7.33 5.21
N THR A 158 11.96 6.94 6.43
CA THR A 158 10.92 5.95 6.68
C THR A 158 9.78 6.57 7.47
N ILE A 159 8.56 6.30 7.03
CA ILE A 159 7.33 6.73 7.71
C ILE A 159 6.64 5.50 8.29
N SER A 160 6.22 5.60 9.57
CA SER A 160 5.44 4.58 10.24
C SER A 160 4.26 5.22 10.97
N THR A 161 3.07 5.07 10.39
CA THR A 161 1.80 5.62 10.86
C THR A 161 0.67 4.60 10.71
N ALA A 162 0.95 3.36 11.16
CA ALA A 162 0.07 2.20 11.01
C ALA A 162 -0.36 1.99 9.54
N CYS A 163 -1.64 1.68 9.28
CA CYS A 163 -2.12 1.32 7.95
C CYS A 163 -2.10 2.47 6.92
N SER A 164 -1.90 3.71 7.36
CA SER A 164 -1.77 4.90 6.49
C SER A 164 -0.33 5.23 6.10
N SER A 165 0.65 4.43 6.53
CA SER A 165 2.08 4.72 6.40
C SER A 165 2.51 5.05 4.98
N SER A 166 2.21 4.20 4.01
CA SER A 166 2.63 4.41 2.61
C SER A 166 1.86 5.52 1.91
N ALA A 167 0.59 5.74 2.24
CA ALA A 167 -0.15 6.91 1.75
C ALA A 167 0.50 8.22 2.26
N ASN A 168 0.92 8.25 3.53
CA ASN A 168 1.67 9.37 4.09
C ASN A 168 3.06 9.53 3.46
N ALA A 169 3.74 8.43 3.14
CA ALA A 169 5.02 8.47 2.43
C ALA A 169 4.88 9.08 1.03
N ILE A 170 3.83 8.71 0.28
CA ILE A 170 3.51 9.30 -1.03
C ILE A 170 3.22 10.80 -0.90
N GLY A 171 2.36 11.19 0.05
CA GLY A 171 2.05 12.59 0.31
C GLY A 171 3.27 13.42 0.77
N PHE A 172 4.17 12.83 1.55
CA PHE A 172 5.41 13.48 1.97
C PHE A 172 6.40 13.62 0.82
N GLY A 173 6.58 12.58 0.00
CA GLY A 173 7.38 12.63 -1.22
C GLY A 173 6.93 13.75 -2.15
N ALA A 174 5.61 13.90 -2.33
CA ALA A 174 5.04 14.99 -3.10
C ALA A 174 5.34 16.38 -2.52
N LYS A 175 5.40 16.52 -1.19
CA LYS A 175 5.82 17.79 -0.54
C LYS A 175 7.28 18.11 -0.84
N LEU A 176 8.18 17.14 -0.80
CA LEU A 176 9.60 17.34 -1.09
C LEU A 176 9.82 17.86 -2.52
N ILE A 177 9.08 17.33 -3.50
CA ILE A 177 9.11 17.82 -4.88
C ILE A 177 8.53 19.23 -4.96
N ARG A 178 7.34 19.47 -4.39
CA ARG A 178 6.67 20.77 -4.45
C ARG A 178 7.49 21.91 -3.83
N HIS A 179 8.29 21.61 -2.82
CA HIS A 179 9.20 22.58 -2.19
C HIS A 179 10.57 22.66 -2.87
N GLY A 180 10.78 21.98 -4.00
CA GLY A 180 12.04 22.02 -4.77
C GLY A 180 13.21 21.38 -4.02
N ILE A 181 12.95 20.49 -3.06
CA ILE A 181 13.99 19.76 -2.31
C ILE A 181 14.51 18.60 -3.16
N LEU A 182 13.61 17.87 -3.81
CA LEU A 182 13.91 16.76 -4.70
C LEU A 182 13.22 16.94 -6.05
N ASP A 183 13.77 16.28 -7.07
CA ASP A 183 13.24 16.26 -8.44
C ASP A 183 12.52 14.94 -8.74
N VAL A 184 12.99 13.85 -8.14
CA VAL A 184 12.44 12.49 -8.26
C VAL A 184 12.30 11.88 -6.87
N VAL A 185 11.14 11.26 -6.59
CA VAL A 185 10.92 10.54 -5.34
C VAL A 185 10.30 9.18 -5.61
N VAL A 186 10.98 8.13 -5.16
CA VAL A 186 10.39 6.79 -5.03
C VAL A 186 9.62 6.77 -3.72
N ALA A 187 8.28 6.75 -3.80
CA ALA A 187 7.41 6.90 -2.64
C ALA A 187 6.41 5.73 -2.53
N GLY A 188 6.30 5.13 -1.37
CA GLY A 188 5.42 3.99 -1.16
C GLY A 188 5.71 3.27 0.14
N GLY A 189 5.50 1.96 0.17
CA GLY A 189 5.80 1.19 1.38
C GLY A 189 5.69 -0.32 1.19
N THR A 190 6.08 -1.01 2.25
CA THR A 190 6.25 -2.45 2.31
C THR A 190 5.95 -2.96 3.71
N ASP A 191 5.35 -4.12 3.84
CA ASP A 191 5.35 -4.90 5.09
C ASP A 191 5.30 -6.40 4.77
N ALA A 192 6.01 -7.19 5.56
CA ALA A 192 5.97 -8.64 5.51
C ALA A 192 5.04 -9.20 6.59
N LEU A 193 4.43 -10.34 6.33
CA LEU A 193 3.74 -11.12 7.36
C LEU A 193 4.72 -11.64 8.39
N THR A 194 4.36 -11.49 9.67
CA THR A 194 5.16 -11.94 10.81
C THR A 194 4.29 -12.61 11.86
N LYS A 195 4.90 -13.43 12.71
CA LYS A 195 4.20 -14.01 13.88
C LYS A 195 3.71 -12.92 14.82
N PHE A 196 4.52 -11.87 14.99
CA PHE A 196 4.19 -10.74 15.85
C PHE A 196 2.88 -10.08 15.41
N THR A 197 2.75 -9.72 14.13
CA THR A 197 1.55 -9.08 13.62
C THR A 197 0.36 -10.02 13.66
N LEU A 198 0.52 -11.28 13.24
CA LEU A 198 -0.57 -12.26 13.24
C LEU A 198 -1.11 -12.51 14.66
N ASN A 199 -0.22 -12.69 15.65
CA ASN A 199 -0.62 -12.86 17.04
C ASN A 199 -1.26 -11.59 17.63
N GLY A 200 -0.70 -10.41 17.32
CA GLY A 200 -1.24 -9.13 17.78
C GLY A 200 -2.65 -8.88 17.27
N PHE A 201 -2.89 -9.03 15.98
CA PHE A 201 -4.22 -8.85 15.39
C PHE A 201 -5.21 -9.93 15.83
N ASN A 202 -4.75 -11.17 16.03
CA ASN A 202 -5.58 -12.22 16.62
C ASN A 202 -5.98 -11.90 18.06
N ALA A 203 -5.08 -11.35 18.87
CA ALA A 203 -5.37 -10.92 20.24
C ALA A 203 -6.39 -9.76 20.30
N LEU A 204 -6.45 -8.94 19.26
CA LEU A 204 -7.48 -7.89 19.12
C LEU A 204 -8.83 -8.43 18.63
N MET A 205 -8.93 -9.73 18.29
CA MET A 205 -10.16 -10.39 17.81
C MET A 205 -10.78 -9.72 16.58
N ILE A 206 -9.95 -9.27 15.66
CA ILE A 206 -10.39 -8.58 14.42
C ILE A 206 -10.04 -9.34 13.14
N LEU A 207 -9.45 -10.55 13.27
CA LEU A 207 -9.19 -11.43 12.14
C LEU A 207 -10.42 -12.27 11.80
N ASP A 208 -10.70 -12.40 10.50
CA ASP A 208 -11.70 -13.33 10.01
C ASP A 208 -11.10 -14.74 9.87
N SER A 209 -11.82 -15.75 10.30
CA SER A 209 -11.47 -17.17 10.10
C SER A 209 -11.84 -17.67 8.70
N ALA A 210 -12.64 -16.91 7.95
CA ALA A 210 -12.93 -17.06 6.55
C ALA A 210 -12.23 -15.93 5.74
N TRP A 211 -12.51 -15.82 4.46
CA TRP A 211 -12.01 -14.72 3.65
C TRP A 211 -12.84 -13.46 3.88
N CYS A 212 -12.17 -12.35 4.12
CA CYS A 212 -12.78 -11.07 4.45
C CYS A 212 -13.78 -10.60 3.37
N LYS A 213 -14.81 -9.89 3.84
CA LYS A 213 -15.91 -9.36 3.03
C LYS A 213 -16.05 -7.85 3.27
N PRO A 214 -15.17 -7.01 2.68
CA PRO A 214 -15.27 -5.57 2.89
C PRO A 214 -16.64 -5.02 2.52
N PHE A 215 -17.19 -4.15 3.38
CA PHE A 215 -18.49 -3.50 3.23
C PHE A 215 -19.71 -4.44 3.18
N ASP A 216 -19.55 -5.73 3.40
CA ASP A 216 -20.66 -6.67 3.50
C ASP A 216 -21.33 -6.58 4.88
N GLY A 217 -22.66 -6.73 4.94
CA GLY A 217 -23.43 -6.73 6.18
C GLY A 217 -23.06 -7.88 7.14
N GLU A 218 -22.55 -8.99 6.59
CA GLU A 218 -22.12 -10.18 7.34
C GLU A 218 -20.60 -10.25 7.56
N ARG A 219 -19.87 -9.15 7.38
CA ARG A 219 -18.41 -9.12 7.59
C ARG A 219 -18.03 -9.43 9.03
N GLN A 220 -16.99 -10.19 9.26
CA GLN A 220 -16.55 -10.64 10.58
C GLN A 220 -15.16 -10.09 10.98
N GLY A 221 -14.37 -9.61 10.02
CA GLY A 221 -13.01 -9.17 10.28
C GLY A 221 -12.17 -9.02 9.01
N LEU A 222 -10.90 -8.83 9.21
CA LEU A 222 -9.91 -8.72 8.13
C LEU A 222 -9.05 -9.98 8.02
N ASN A 223 -8.40 -10.18 6.87
CA ASN A 223 -7.27 -11.08 6.74
C ASN A 223 -5.99 -10.25 6.53
N LEU A 224 -4.91 -10.64 7.20
CA LEU A 224 -3.62 -10.02 6.98
C LEU A 224 -3.03 -10.44 5.62
N GLY A 225 -2.30 -9.51 5.02
CA GLY A 225 -1.50 -9.73 3.83
C GLY A 225 -0.10 -9.17 3.98
N GLU A 226 0.72 -9.37 2.95
CA GLU A 226 2.04 -8.76 2.81
C GLU A 226 2.25 -8.28 1.38
N GLY A 227 3.20 -7.38 1.20
CA GLY A 227 3.57 -6.88 -0.12
C GLY A 227 4.29 -5.55 -0.06
N ALA A 228 4.45 -4.96 -1.22
CA ALA A 228 5.01 -3.61 -1.38
C ALA A 228 4.37 -2.92 -2.59
N GLY A 229 4.20 -1.61 -2.51
CA GLY A 229 3.74 -0.78 -3.60
C GLY A 229 4.43 0.57 -3.59
N TYR A 230 4.98 0.97 -4.74
CA TYR A 230 5.72 2.21 -4.92
C TYR A 230 5.30 2.95 -6.17
N LEU A 231 5.32 4.28 -6.06
CA LEU A 231 5.19 5.22 -7.17
C LEU A 231 6.52 5.97 -7.35
N VAL A 232 6.84 6.33 -8.58
CA VAL A 232 7.87 7.32 -8.88
C VAL A 232 7.18 8.65 -9.18
N LEU A 233 7.31 9.59 -8.26
CA LEU A 233 6.82 10.96 -8.41
C LEU A 233 7.93 11.83 -8.97
N VAL A 234 7.59 12.71 -9.93
CA VAL A 234 8.57 13.58 -10.56
C VAL A 234 8.10 15.04 -10.62
N SER A 235 9.09 15.94 -10.64
CA SER A 235 8.88 17.37 -10.89
C SER A 235 8.51 17.60 -12.37
N ASP A 236 7.98 18.79 -12.68
CA ASP A 236 7.62 19.16 -14.05
C ASP A 236 8.88 19.19 -14.96
N ALA A 237 10.03 19.56 -14.40
CA ALA A 237 11.32 19.54 -15.14
C ALA A 237 11.71 18.12 -15.57
N VAL A 238 11.60 17.13 -14.68
CA VAL A 238 11.84 15.73 -15.02
C VAL A 238 10.78 15.20 -15.98
N ALA A 239 9.50 15.51 -15.72
CA ALA A 239 8.39 15.06 -16.57
C ALA A 239 8.55 15.52 -18.04
N ALA A 240 9.15 16.70 -18.26
CA ALA A 240 9.43 17.21 -19.59
C ALA A 240 10.53 16.43 -20.35
N THR A 241 11.34 15.63 -19.66
CA THR A 241 12.41 14.81 -20.27
C THR A 241 11.97 13.37 -20.56
N LEU A 242 10.80 12.95 -20.04
CA LEU A 242 10.31 11.60 -20.26
C LEU A 242 9.91 11.38 -21.70
N SER A 243 10.25 10.22 -22.26
CA SER A 243 9.89 9.83 -23.63
C SER A 243 8.38 9.60 -23.81
N ALA A 244 7.69 9.17 -22.75
CA ALA A 244 6.25 9.05 -22.69
C ALA A 244 5.69 10.07 -21.68
N ARG A 245 4.67 10.82 -22.09
CA ARG A 245 3.99 11.75 -21.19
C ARG A 245 3.29 10.99 -20.07
N SER A 246 3.52 11.37 -18.84
CA SER A 246 2.76 10.81 -17.72
C SER A 246 1.26 11.11 -17.89
N GLU A 247 0.43 10.08 -17.84
CA GLU A 247 -1.03 10.23 -17.96
C GLU A 247 -1.72 10.50 -16.62
N CYS A 248 -1.01 10.38 -15.50
CA CYS A 248 -1.57 10.51 -14.16
C CYS A 248 -0.74 11.44 -13.28
N VAL A 249 -1.43 12.26 -12.50
CA VAL A 249 -0.84 13.12 -11.48
C VAL A 249 -1.43 12.83 -10.10
N LEU A 250 -0.60 12.92 -9.06
CA LEU A 250 -1.08 13.08 -7.69
C LEU A 250 -1.54 14.54 -7.52
N SER A 251 -2.84 14.76 -7.62
CA SER A 251 -3.47 16.09 -7.61
C SER A 251 -3.79 16.59 -6.21
N GLY A 252 -4.13 15.69 -5.28
CA GLY A 252 -4.42 16.03 -3.89
C GLY A 252 -3.98 14.95 -2.92
N TYR A 253 -3.63 15.37 -1.70
CA TYR A 253 -3.34 14.45 -0.60
C TYR A 253 -3.56 15.14 0.74
N ALA A 254 -4.03 14.38 1.71
CA ALA A 254 -4.23 14.88 3.07
C ALA A 254 -4.02 13.78 4.10
N ASN A 255 -3.65 14.24 5.29
CA ASN A 255 -3.63 13.43 6.50
C ASN A 255 -4.40 14.17 7.59
N ALA A 256 -5.20 13.43 8.36
CA ALA A 256 -5.93 13.92 9.51
C ALA A 256 -5.83 12.89 10.64
N ASN A 257 -6.09 13.32 11.87
CA ASN A 257 -6.19 12.40 12.99
C ASN A 257 -7.61 12.41 13.56
N ASP A 258 -8.15 11.22 13.81
CA ASP A 258 -9.48 11.03 14.39
C ASP A 258 -9.52 11.35 15.89
N ALA A 259 -8.39 11.14 16.59
CA ALA A 259 -8.19 11.40 18.01
C ALA A 259 -9.29 10.77 18.91
N TYR A 260 -9.82 9.60 18.51
CA TYR A 260 -10.93 8.94 19.17
C TYR A 260 -10.48 7.77 20.05
N HIS A 261 -9.81 6.78 19.46
CA HIS A 261 -9.39 5.55 20.14
C HIS A 261 -8.11 4.99 19.51
N GLN A 262 -7.38 4.13 20.26
CA GLN A 262 -6.11 3.57 19.77
C GLN A 262 -6.28 2.61 18.57
N THR A 263 -7.39 1.86 18.52
CA THR A 263 -7.61 0.80 17.51
C THR A 263 -8.97 0.86 16.84
N ALA A 264 -9.82 1.82 17.19
CA ALA A 264 -11.15 1.99 16.60
C ALA A 264 -11.31 3.39 15.97
N SER A 265 -11.98 3.44 14.85
CA SER A 265 -12.40 4.70 14.21
C SER A 265 -13.60 5.29 14.94
N SER A 266 -13.74 6.63 14.95
CA SER A 266 -14.92 7.29 15.48
C SER A 266 -16.18 6.86 14.73
N PRO A 267 -17.31 6.66 15.42
CA PRO A 267 -18.55 6.19 14.79
C PRO A 267 -19.09 7.13 13.70
N ASP A 268 -18.78 8.43 13.79
CA ASP A 268 -19.15 9.44 12.80
C ASP A 268 -18.16 9.58 11.65
N GLY A 269 -17.07 8.79 11.64
CA GLY A 269 -16.05 8.80 10.62
C GLY A 269 -15.31 10.14 10.46
N ARG A 270 -15.20 10.93 11.54
CA ARG A 270 -14.68 12.30 11.48
C ARG A 270 -13.29 12.42 10.87
N GLY A 271 -12.35 11.57 11.29
CA GLY A 271 -10.97 11.58 10.75
C GLY A 271 -10.93 11.24 9.28
N SER A 272 -11.65 10.20 8.87
CA SER A 272 -11.78 9.77 7.47
C SER A 272 -12.41 10.86 6.61
N TRP A 273 -13.51 11.46 7.07
CA TRP A 273 -14.16 12.59 6.40
C TRP A 273 -13.22 13.76 6.21
N LEU A 274 -12.48 14.14 7.26
CA LEU A 274 -11.57 15.29 7.22
C LEU A 274 -10.41 15.05 6.24
N ALA A 275 -9.86 13.84 6.21
CA ALA A 275 -8.80 13.46 5.26
C ALA A 275 -9.30 13.53 3.81
N MET A 276 -10.45 12.92 3.50
CA MET A 276 -11.05 12.96 2.16
C MET A 276 -11.38 14.39 1.73
N LYS A 277 -12.07 15.16 2.57
CA LYS A 277 -12.44 16.55 2.29
C LYS A 277 -11.20 17.40 1.99
N THR A 278 -10.18 17.34 2.84
CA THR A 278 -8.96 18.12 2.67
C THR A 278 -8.17 17.69 1.42
N ALA A 279 -8.17 16.41 1.07
CA ALA A 279 -7.54 15.94 -0.18
C ALA A 279 -8.25 16.51 -1.41
N LEU A 280 -9.60 16.55 -1.41
CA LEU A 280 -10.40 17.21 -2.46
C LEU A 280 -10.10 18.71 -2.57
N GLU A 281 -10.15 19.43 -1.46
CA GLU A 281 -9.84 20.86 -1.43
C GLU A 281 -8.46 21.18 -2.01
N ARG A 282 -7.45 20.34 -1.69
CA ARG A 282 -6.09 20.50 -2.20
C ARG A 282 -5.93 20.13 -3.68
N SER A 283 -6.80 19.27 -4.20
CA SER A 283 -6.83 18.93 -5.63
C SER A 283 -7.60 19.95 -6.46
N GLY A 284 -8.36 20.85 -5.83
CA GLY A 284 -9.27 21.80 -6.50
C GLY A 284 -10.53 21.12 -7.05
N LEU A 285 -10.83 19.89 -6.65
CA LEU A 285 -11.97 19.10 -7.11
C LEU A 285 -13.14 19.19 -6.13
N GLN A 286 -14.35 18.97 -6.68
CA GLN A 286 -15.57 18.80 -5.89
C GLN A 286 -15.86 17.29 -5.72
N PRO A 287 -16.67 16.89 -4.73
CA PRO A 287 -17.06 15.49 -4.57
C PRO A 287 -17.64 14.85 -5.85
N ALA A 288 -18.40 15.60 -6.64
CA ALA A 288 -19.01 15.13 -7.87
C ALA A 288 -18.01 14.81 -9.00
N ASP A 289 -16.77 15.27 -8.88
CA ASP A 289 -15.70 15.03 -9.86
C ASP A 289 -15.01 13.67 -9.66
N ILE A 290 -15.18 13.04 -8.49
CA ILE A 290 -14.55 11.73 -8.20
C ILE A 290 -15.35 10.63 -8.90
N ASP A 291 -14.65 9.87 -9.75
CA ASP A 291 -15.24 8.75 -10.51
C ASP A 291 -15.18 7.43 -9.74
N TYR A 292 -14.09 7.21 -8.98
CA TYR A 292 -13.86 5.97 -8.27
C TYR A 292 -13.14 6.21 -6.92
N ILE A 293 -13.54 5.43 -5.90
CA ILE A 293 -12.85 5.36 -4.60
C ILE A 293 -12.29 3.96 -4.39
N ASN A 294 -10.96 3.86 -4.23
CA ASN A 294 -10.35 2.68 -3.64
C ASN A 294 -10.47 2.82 -2.11
N LEU A 295 -11.39 2.04 -1.53
CA LEU A 295 -11.76 2.09 -0.13
C LEU A 295 -10.63 1.54 0.75
N HIS A 296 -10.49 2.10 1.95
CA HIS A 296 -9.71 1.41 2.98
C HIS A 296 -10.30 0.04 3.28
N GLY A 297 -11.59 -0.06 3.45
CA GLY A 297 -12.43 -1.27 3.42
C GLY A 297 -11.76 -2.55 3.92
N THR A 298 -11.63 -2.71 5.24
CA THR A 298 -10.89 -3.83 5.84
C THR A 298 -11.71 -5.11 6.01
N GLY A 299 -13.05 -5.00 5.97
CA GLY A 299 -13.97 -6.06 6.35
C GLY A 299 -14.24 -6.10 7.85
N THR A 300 -13.74 -5.15 8.65
CA THR A 300 -14.08 -5.03 10.07
C THR A 300 -15.35 -4.22 10.26
N GLN A 301 -16.12 -4.55 11.29
CA GLN A 301 -17.43 -3.90 11.54
C GLN A 301 -17.27 -2.39 11.78
N ASN A 302 -16.29 -1.99 12.60
CA ASN A 302 -16.08 -0.58 12.96
C ASN A 302 -15.54 0.25 11.80
N ASN A 303 -14.46 -0.21 11.13
CA ASN A 303 -13.84 0.58 10.07
C ASN A 303 -14.78 0.84 8.90
N ASP A 304 -15.43 -0.22 8.38
CA ASP A 304 -16.23 -0.10 7.17
C ASP A 304 -17.47 0.79 7.39
N LEU A 305 -18.06 0.72 8.61
CA LEU A 305 -19.15 1.60 8.96
C LEU A 305 -18.70 3.08 9.12
N ALA A 306 -17.57 3.30 9.77
CA ALA A 306 -17.00 4.65 9.94
C ALA A 306 -16.61 5.28 8.60
N GLU A 307 -15.91 4.52 7.72
CA GLU A 307 -15.58 4.97 6.37
C GLU A 307 -16.83 5.23 5.54
N GLY A 308 -17.80 4.32 5.56
CA GLY A 308 -19.08 4.49 4.86
C GLY A 308 -19.86 5.72 5.32
N THR A 309 -19.88 5.98 6.64
CA THR A 309 -20.49 7.19 7.21
C THR A 309 -19.79 8.46 6.73
N ALA A 310 -18.47 8.45 6.66
CA ALA A 310 -17.68 9.57 6.14
C ALA A 310 -17.92 9.82 4.65
N ILE A 311 -18.02 8.73 3.85
CA ILE A 311 -18.36 8.80 2.42
C ILE A 311 -19.76 9.36 2.22
N ARG A 312 -20.76 8.86 2.95
CA ARG A 312 -22.11 9.39 2.90
C ARG A 312 -22.13 10.89 3.16
N ARG A 313 -21.48 11.34 4.21
CA ARG A 313 -21.40 12.75 4.59
C ARG A 313 -20.76 13.65 3.51
N LEU A 314 -19.80 13.13 2.75
CA LEU A 314 -19.03 13.90 1.77
C LEU A 314 -19.66 13.88 0.39
N PHE A 315 -20.27 12.77 -0.02
CA PHE A 315 -20.68 12.53 -1.42
C PHE A 315 -22.19 12.53 -1.64
N GLU A 316 -23.04 12.55 -0.58
CA GLU A 316 -24.49 12.62 -0.75
C GLU A 316 -24.88 13.87 -1.58
N PRO A 317 -25.84 13.76 -2.54
CA PRO A 317 -26.66 12.59 -2.88
C PRO A 317 -26.10 11.68 -3.98
N ARG A 318 -24.90 11.94 -4.53
CA ARG A 318 -24.33 11.17 -5.64
C ARG A 318 -23.01 10.54 -5.23
N TYR A 319 -22.99 9.21 -5.18
CA TYR A 319 -21.81 8.45 -4.78
C TYR A 319 -20.99 8.01 -5.99
N PRO A 320 -19.63 8.10 -5.94
CA PRO A 320 -18.77 7.55 -6.97
C PRO A 320 -18.81 6.01 -6.94
N LYS A 321 -18.29 5.37 -7.99
CA LYS A 321 -17.98 3.93 -7.95
C LYS A 321 -16.97 3.68 -6.84
N MET A 322 -17.04 2.51 -6.19
CA MET A 322 -16.12 2.21 -5.09
C MET A 322 -15.93 0.72 -4.87
N SER A 323 -14.75 0.32 -4.43
CA SER A 323 -14.48 -1.05 -3.98
C SER A 323 -13.25 -1.10 -3.08
N SER A 324 -13.08 -2.19 -2.33
CA SER A 324 -11.87 -2.48 -1.57
C SER A 324 -11.08 -3.59 -2.25
N THR A 325 -9.85 -3.30 -2.64
CA THR A 325 -8.91 -4.28 -3.19
C THR A 325 -8.32 -5.20 -2.11
N LYS A 326 -8.56 -4.93 -0.82
CA LYS A 326 -8.20 -5.84 0.27
C LYS A 326 -8.93 -7.18 0.20
N SER A 327 -10.04 -7.25 -0.52
CA SER A 327 -10.67 -8.52 -0.86
C SER A 327 -9.78 -9.44 -1.71
N PHE A 328 -8.73 -8.91 -2.33
CA PHE A 328 -7.71 -9.63 -3.11
C PHE A 328 -6.41 -9.83 -2.34
N THR A 329 -5.87 -8.73 -1.79
CA THR A 329 -4.51 -8.66 -1.22
C THR A 329 -4.46 -8.89 0.28
N GLY A 330 -5.61 -9.00 0.95
CA GLY A 330 -5.66 -8.85 2.41
C GLY A 330 -5.24 -7.45 2.86
N HIS A 331 -5.16 -7.27 4.15
CA HIS A 331 -4.67 -6.02 4.74
C HIS A 331 -3.15 -6.09 4.90
N THR A 332 -2.41 -5.40 4.04
CA THR A 332 -0.95 -5.41 3.97
C THR A 332 -0.28 -4.38 4.88
N LEU A 333 -0.95 -4.00 5.97
CA LEU A 333 -0.44 -3.10 7.02
C LEU A 333 0.08 -1.76 6.44
N GLY A 334 1.34 -1.41 6.73
CA GLY A 334 1.95 -0.18 6.23
C GLY A 334 2.13 -0.12 4.71
N ALA A 335 2.12 -1.26 4.01
CA ALA A 335 2.17 -1.31 2.55
C ALA A 335 0.83 -0.98 1.87
N SER A 336 -0.31 -1.06 2.60
CA SER A 336 -1.66 -0.99 2.02
C SER A 336 -1.85 0.21 1.11
N GLY A 337 -1.60 1.41 1.61
CA GLY A 337 -1.81 2.64 0.83
C GLY A 337 -0.89 2.76 -0.40
N GLY A 338 0.29 2.11 -0.40
CA GLY A 338 1.18 2.05 -1.56
C GLY A 338 0.64 1.13 -2.66
N ILE A 339 0.21 -0.07 -2.27
CA ILE A 339 -0.43 -1.04 -3.16
C ILE A 339 -1.72 -0.46 -3.77
N GLU A 340 -2.56 0.14 -2.93
CA GLU A 340 -3.82 0.77 -3.34
C GLU A 340 -3.59 2.02 -4.21
N ALA A 341 -2.51 2.76 -3.97
CA ALA A 341 -2.10 3.86 -4.84
C ALA A 341 -1.68 3.37 -6.22
N VAL A 342 -0.93 2.26 -6.32
CA VAL A 342 -0.60 1.64 -7.61
C VAL A 342 -1.88 1.25 -8.35
N PHE A 343 -2.82 0.57 -7.70
CA PHE A 343 -4.10 0.21 -8.33
C PHE A 343 -4.91 1.46 -8.74
N SER A 344 -4.88 2.51 -7.93
CA SER A 344 -5.57 3.77 -8.26
C SER A 344 -4.97 4.46 -9.50
N VAL A 345 -3.65 4.45 -9.64
CA VAL A 345 -2.98 4.96 -10.85
C VAL A 345 -3.33 4.11 -12.07
N LEU A 346 -3.32 2.78 -11.94
CA LEU A 346 -3.73 1.87 -13.03
C LEU A 346 -5.20 2.07 -13.42
N ALA A 347 -6.08 2.36 -12.46
CA ALA A 347 -7.47 2.70 -12.74
C ALA A 347 -7.59 3.97 -13.60
N VAL A 348 -6.78 5.01 -13.32
CA VAL A 348 -6.72 6.24 -14.14
C VAL A 348 -6.17 5.96 -15.53
N TRP A 349 -5.09 5.16 -15.62
CA TRP A 349 -4.44 4.88 -16.92
C TRP A 349 -5.32 4.09 -17.87
N HIS A 350 -6.02 3.07 -17.36
CA HIS A 350 -6.73 2.09 -18.18
C HIS A 350 -8.25 2.24 -18.15
N GLY A 351 -8.81 3.11 -17.31
CA GLY A 351 -10.26 3.25 -17.18
C GLY A 351 -10.90 2.02 -16.51
N PHE A 352 -10.29 1.52 -15.42
CA PHE A 352 -10.73 0.32 -14.72
C PHE A 352 -11.39 0.63 -13.38
N VAL A 353 -12.42 -0.16 -13.04
CA VAL A 353 -12.95 -0.26 -11.68
C VAL A 353 -12.83 -1.70 -11.23
N TYR A 354 -12.23 -1.91 -10.07
CA TYR A 354 -11.97 -3.24 -9.53
C TYR A 354 -13.18 -3.76 -8.75
N PRO A 355 -13.43 -5.10 -8.75
CA PRO A 355 -14.53 -5.66 -7.99
C PRO A 355 -14.22 -5.72 -6.49
N ASN A 356 -15.25 -5.58 -5.69
CA ASN A 356 -15.24 -5.91 -4.26
C ASN A 356 -15.70 -7.36 -4.10
N LEU A 357 -14.75 -8.29 -3.97
CA LEU A 357 -15.07 -9.71 -3.92
C LEU A 357 -15.89 -10.07 -2.67
N ARG A 358 -16.76 -11.07 -2.78
CA ARG A 358 -17.54 -11.65 -1.69
C ARG A 358 -18.54 -10.70 -1.02
N PHE A 359 -18.94 -9.65 -1.71
CA PHE A 359 -20.04 -8.81 -1.26
C PHE A 359 -21.38 -9.46 -1.67
N HIS A 360 -22.26 -9.66 -0.70
CA HIS A 360 -23.58 -10.29 -0.89
C HIS A 360 -24.69 -9.51 -0.20
N THR A 361 -24.44 -9.03 1.01
CA THR A 361 -25.46 -8.42 1.87
C THR A 361 -25.15 -6.93 2.05
N PRO A 362 -26.00 -6.01 1.55
CA PRO A 362 -25.84 -4.59 1.81
C PRO A 362 -25.87 -4.24 3.31
N MET A 363 -25.09 -3.26 3.70
CA MET A 363 -25.15 -2.68 5.03
C MET A 363 -26.37 -1.75 5.12
N PRO A 364 -27.33 -1.99 6.06
CA PRO A 364 -28.55 -1.18 6.12
C PRO A 364 -28.30 0.29 6.49
N GLU A 365 -27.15 0.60 7.07
CA GLU A 365 -26.77 1.95 7.47
C GLU A 365 -26.27 2.81 6.30
N LEU A 366 -25.91 2.18 5.17
CA LEU A 366 -25.29 2.86 4.04
C LEU A 366 -26.21 2.87 2.81
N PRO A 367 -26.40 4.03 2.13
CA PRO A 367 -27.28 4.15 0.96
C PRO A 367 -26.59 3.76 -0.36
N PHE A 368 -25.44 3.10 -0.33
CA PHE A 368 -24.66 2.68 -1.48
C PHE A 368 -24.07 1.28 -1.26
N VAL A 369 -23.65 0.67 -2.35
CA VAL A 369 -22.97 -0.63 -2.36
C VAL A 369 -21.69 -0.54 -3.18
N PRO A 370 -20.66 -1.36 -2.88
CA PRO A 370 -19.45 -1.42 -3.69
C PRO A 370 -19.71 -2.11 -5.03
N GLU A 371 -18.85 -1.83 -6.02
CA GLU A 371 -18.86 -2.53 -7.30
C GLU A 371 -18.39 -3.98 -7.12
N ILE A 372 -19.12 -4.92 -7.69
CA ILE A 372 -18.84 -6.36 -7.55
C ILE A 372 -18.26 -7.01 -8.80
N GLU A 373 -18.22 -6.27 -9.90
CA GLU A 373 -17.69 -6.71 -11.19
C GLU A 373 -16.48 -5.87 -11.59
N PHE A 374 -15.57 -6.46 -12.37
CA PHE A 374 -14.50 -5.71 -13.00
C PHE A 374 -15.07 -4.94 -14.20
N ILE A 375 -14.98 -3.61 -14.15
CA ILE A 375 -15.52 -2.74 -15.20
C ILE A 375 -14.35 -2.16 -16.00
N ARG A 376 -14.45 -2.22 -17.33
CA ARG A 376 -13.47 -1.69 -18.30
C ARG A 376 -14.05 -0.49 -19.05
N ASP A 377 -13.17 0.23 -19.69
CA ASP A 377 -13.51 1.32 -20.60
C ASP A 377 -14.41 2.40 -19.97
N VAL A 378 -14.23 2.62 -18.67
CA VAL A 378 -14.90 3.72 -17.96
C VAL A 378 -14.06 4.99 -18.09
N PRO A 379 -14.66 6.15 -18.31
CA PRO A 379 -13.94 7.41 -18.35
C PRO A 379 -13.52 7.84 -16.94
N ILE A 380 -12.56 7.13 -16.35
CA ILE A 380 -12.00 7.45 -15.03
C ILE A 380 -11.01 8.61 -15.18
N ARG A 381 -11.36 9.75 -14.59
CA ARG A 381 -10.53 10.95 -14.54
C ARG A 381 -9.92 11.18 -13.17
N HIS A 382 -10.67 10.88 -12.12
CA HIS A 382 -10.27 11.17 -10.74
C HIS A 382 -10.57 9.98 -9.84
N VAL A 383 -9.51 9.48 -9.19
CA VAL A 383 -9.60 8.37 -8.24
C VAL A 383 -9.15 8.85 -6.87
N MET A 384 -9.94 8.56 -5.85
CA MET A 384 -9.55 8.74 -4.45
C MET A 384 -9.10 7.40 -3.86
N SER A 385 -7.97 7.39 -3.14
CA SER A 385 -7.47 6.22 -2.41
C SER A 385 -7.42 6.53 -0.93
N ASN A 386 -8.09 5.71 -0.12
CA ASN A 386 -8.22 5.91 1.32
C ASN A 386 -7.35 4.94 2.11
N SER A 387 -6.70 5.43 3.16
CA SER A 387 -5.91 4.63 4.09
C SER A 387 -6.13 5.12 5.51
N PHE A 388 -6.86 4.34 6.32
CA PHE A 388 -7.24 4.71 7.69
C PHE A 388 -6.61 3.75 8.68
N GLY A 389 -5.71 4.28 9.52
CA GLY A 389 -4.87 3.49 10.39
C GLY A 389 -5.27 3.56 11.87
N PHE A 390 -4.85 2.56 12.61
CA PHE A 390 -4.91 2.59 14.07
C PHE A 390 -4.23 3.87 14.60
N GLY A 391 -4.66 4.33 15.78
CA GLY A 391 -4.28 5.64 16.32
C GLY A 391 -5.04 6.80 15.68
N GLY A 392 -6.03 6.50 14.80
CA GLY A 392 -6.84 7.51 14.13
C GLY A 392 -6.13 8.23 12.99
N ASN A 393 -5.01 7.69 12.49
CA ASN A 393 -4.25 8.31 11.41
C ASN A 393 -4.90 8.03 10.05
N CYS A 394 -5.65 9.01 9.54
CA CYS A 394 -6.44 8.90 8.31
C CYS A 394 -5.75 9.65 7.17
N SER A 395 -5.54 8.99 6.03
CA SER A 395 -4.94 9.58 4.84
C SER A 395 -5.80 9.32 3.61
N SER A 396 -5.90 10.32 2.72
CA SER A 396 -6.53 10.19 1.42
C SER A 396 -5.63 10.80 0.35
N LEU A 397 -5.50 10.10 -0.77
CA LEU A 397 -4.78 10.53 -1.97
C LEU A 397 -5.79 10.72 -3.10
N VAL A 398 -5.56 11.69 -3.97
CA VAL A 398 -6.35 11.91 -5.18
C VAL A 398 -5.44 11.84 -6.39
N PHE A 399 -5.71 10.90 -7.27
CA PHE A 399 -5.03 10.73 -8.54
C PHE A 399 -5.92 11.23 -9.66
N SER A 400 -5.35 12.00 -10.58
CA SER A 400 -6.10 12.61 -11.67
C SER A 400 -5.43 12.35 -13.01
N LYS A 401 -6.25 12.12 -14.05
CA LYS A 401 -5.77 12.03 -15.44
C LYS A 401 -5.21 13.39 -15.86
N CYS A 402 -4.05 13.39 -16.50
CA CYS A 402 -3.50 14.63 -17.06
C CYS A 402 -4.44 15.18 -18.12
N GLN A 403 -4.68 16.49 -18.11
CA GLN A 403 -5.36 17.15 -19.23
C GLN A 403 -4.43 17.11 -20.44
N SER A 404 -4.95 16.61 -21.54
CA SER A 404 -4.28 16.54 -22.86
C SER A 404 -4.02 17.93 -23.41
#